data_22130c20533cdd00d9a7b67827a26654
#
_entry.id   22130c20533cdd00d9a7b67827a26654
#
_cell.length_a   1.000
_cell.length_b   1.000
_cell.length_c   1.000
_cell.angle_alpha   90.00
_cell.angle_beta   90.00
_cell.angle_gamma   90.00
#
_symmetry.space_group_name_H-M   'P 1'
#
loop_
_entity.id
_entity.type
_entity.pdbx_description
1 polymer ?
#
loop_
_entity_poly.entity_id
_entity_poly.type
_entity_poly.pdbx_seq_one_letter_code
_entity_poly.pdbx_strand_id
1 'polypeptide(L)'
;SAPKTQLQPLLHWRNYAKPGDVLPVSVPVLFDVEHCKQIPLDTRGYENQFSLSLTGWREDSRGFTFEFNRRGHQQYIVGEVNAQNGMIRHLVDEKSDTFISYINNYRYDLNDGMEILWMSERDGWRHLYRIDGKTGEVKNQITRGEWVVRKVIFVDAGQQRIYFMASGLNKKEDPYNQHYCCVNFDGTGFQDLTPENANHKVILSKDRSYFVDVYS
;
A
#
# COMPACT_ATOMS: atom_id res chain seq x y z
N SER A 1 -27.16 -18.61 -0.12
CA SER A 1 -28.24 -17.67 -0.45
C SER A 1 -29.59 -18.39 -0.28
N ALA A 2 -30.59 -17.72 0.21
CA ALA A 2 -31.97 -18.27 0.27
C ALA A 2 -32.64 -18.01 -1.09
N PRO A 3 -32.98 -19.04 -1.87
CA PRO A 3 -33.72 -18.87 -3.12
C PRO A 3 -35.15 -18.39 -2.84
N LYS A 4 -35.72 -17.63 -3.78
CA LYS A 4 -37.07 -17.10 -3.65
C LYS A 4 -38.18 -18.20 -3.58
N THR A 5 -37.82 -19.42 -3.95
CA THR A 5 -38.75 -20.55 -4.10
C THR A 5 -38.77 -21.51 -2.91
N GLN A 6 -37.94 -21.31 -1.88
CA GLN A 6 -37.92 -22.17 -0.70
C GLN A 6 -37.48 -21.40 0.56
N LEU A 7 -37.92 -21.86 1.73
CA LEU A 7 -37.63 -21.22 3.01
C LEU A 7 -36.22 -21.51 3.52
N GLN A 8 -35.62 -22.61 3.11
CA GLN A 8 -34.27 -22.99 3.54
C GLN A 8 -33.20 -22.59 2.52
N PRO A 9 -32.00 -22.19 2.96
CA PRO A 9 -30.90 -21.90 2.05
C PRO A 9 -30.43 -23.15 1.32
N LEU A 10 -30.00 -22.98 0.06
CA LEU A 10 -29.34 -24.06 -0.70
C LEU A 10 -27.93 -24.28 -0.15
N LEU A 11 -27.57 -25.55 0.07
CA LEU A 11 -26.22 -25.95 0.39
C LEU A 11 -25.35 -25.89 -0.86
N HIS A 12 -24.27 -25.10 -0.78
CA HIS A 12 -23.25 -25.01 -1.82
C HIS A 12 -21.95 -25.64 -1.32
N TRP A 13 -21.48 -26.66 -2.03
CA TRP A 13 -20.17 -27.24 -1.75
C TRP A 13 -19.09 -26.45 -2.45
N ARG A 14 -18.02 -26.14 -1.71
CA ARG A 14 -16.79 -25.53 -2.26
C ARG A 14 -15.59 -26.35 -1.78
N ASN A 15 -14.68 -26.61 -2.72
CA ASN A 15 -13.39 -27.15 -2.34
C ASN A 15 -12.64 -26.09 -1.52
N TYR A 16 -12.15 -26.52 -0.38
CA TYR A 16 -11.36 -25.68 0.52
C TYR A 16 -9.99 -26.34 0.70
N ALA A 17 -8.93 -25.61 0.34
CA ALA A 17 -7.56 -26.09 0.49
C ALA A 17 -7.23 -26.23 1.98
N LYS A 18 -6.72 -27.37 2.37
CA LYS A 18 -6.25 -27.68 3.73
C LYS A 18 -4.76 -27.47 3.84
N PRO A 19 -4.21 -27.33 5.06
CA PRO A 19 -2.76 -27.37 5.27
C PRO A 19 -2.14 -28.59 4.61
N GLY A 20 -1.13 -28.38 3.76
CA GLY A 20 -0.47 -29.44 2.98
C GLY A 20 -0.98 -29.62 1.55
N ASP A 21 -2.11 -29.05 1.19
CA ASP A 21 -2.60 -29.08 -0.21
C ASP A 21 -1.75 -28.17 -1.12
N VAL A 22 -1.64 -28.59 -2.39
CA VAL A 22 -1.03 -27.76 -3.42
C VAL A 22 -1.95 -26.58 -3.73
N LEU A 23 -1.42 -25.38 -3.64
CA LEU A 23 -2.16 -24.15 -3.90
C LEU A 23 -1.88 -23.63 -5.31
N PRO A 24 -2.86 -22.96 -5.95
CA PRO A 24 -2.63 -22.31 -7.23
C PRO A 24 -1.61 -21.17 -7.07
N VAL A 25 -0.75 -21.02 -8.09
CA VAL A 25 0.24 -19.95 -8.18
C VAL A 25 -0.12 -19.07 -9.37
N SER A 26 -0.21 -17.76 -9.14
CA SER A 26 -0.43 -16.78 -10.21
C SER A 26 0.91 -16.34 -10.79
N VAL A 27 1.04 -16.39 -12.11
CA VAL A 27 2.25 -15.99 -12.82
C VAL A 27 1.87 -14.98 -13.90
N PRO A 28 2.45 -13.76 -13.91
CA PRO A 28 2.21 -12.83 -15.01
C PRO A 28 2.86 -13.34 -16.29
N VAL A 29 2.19 -13.12 -17.40
CA VAL A 29 2.70 -13.45 -18.74
C VAL A 29 2.62 -12.19 -19.60
N LEU A 30 3.71 -11.83 -20.25
CA LEU A 30 3.82 -10.63 -21.07
C LEU A 30 3.87 -11.01 -22.55
N PHE A 31 3.07 -10.34 -23.37
CA PHE A 31 3.05 -10.53 -24.81
C PHE A 31 3.29 -9.21 -25.54
N ASP A 32 4.15 -9.27 -26.53
CA ASP A 32 4.29 -8.26 -27.57
C ASP A 32 3.23 -8.50 -28.63
N VAL A 33 2.24 -7.63 -28.69
CA VAL A 33 1.09 -7.78 -29.61
C VAL A 33 1.48 -7.54 -31.07
N GLU A 34 2.37 -6.59 -31.32
CA GLU A 34 2.83 -6.24 -32.67
C GLU A 34 3.59 -7.39 -33.32
N HIS A 35 4.48 -8.03 -32.57
CA HIS A 35 5.29 -9.14 -33.07
C HIS A 35 4.71 -10.52 -32.77
N CYS A 36 3.51 -10.58 -32.15
CA CYS A 36 2.82 -11.82 -31.78
C CYS A 36 3.70 -12.81 -31.02
N LYS A 37 4.50 -12.33 -30.07
CA LYS A 37 5.43 -13.16 -29.30
C LYS A 37 5.33 -12.92 -27.80
N GLN A 38 5.61 -13.97 -27.03
CA GLN A 38 5.76 -13.87 -25.59
C GLN A 38 7.13 -13.30 -25.23
N ILE A 39 7.16 -12.36 -24.28
CA ILE A 39 8.37 -11.86 -23.64
C ILE A 39 8.58 -12.65 -22.36
N PRO A 40 9.70 -13.38 -22.21
CA PRO A 40 9.95 -14.20 -21.03
C PRO A 40 10.15 -13.34 -19.79
N LEU A 41 9.55 -13.75 -18.67
CA LEU A 41 9.73 -13.13 -17.36
C LEU A 41 10.43 -14.14 -16.43
N ASP A 42 11.38 -13.66 -15.63
CA ASP A 42 11.96 -14.47 -14.55
C ASP A 42 11.08 -14.35 -13.29
N THR A 43 10.20 -15.32 -13.12
CA THR A 43 9.25 -15.36 -11.99
C THR A 43 9.72 -16.24 -10.84
N ARG A 44 10.96 -16.69 -10.86
CA ARG A 44 11.56 -17.47 -9.75
C ARG A 44 11.60 -16.60 -8.48
N GLY A 45 11.23 -17.18 -7.37
CA GLY A 45 11.15 -16.51 -6.07
C GLY A 45 9.75 -15.98 -5.72
N TYR A 46 8.79 -16.07 -6.65
CA TYR A 46 7.40 -15.67 -6.38
C TYR A 46 6.45 -16.88 -6.22
N GLU A 47 6.96 -18.10 -6.09
CA GLU A 47 6.15 -19.33 -6.01
C GLU A 47 5.42 -19.46 -4.67
N ASN A 48 6.08 -19.07 -3.55
CA ASN A 48 5.48 -19.15 -2.22
C ASN A 48 4.63 -17.93 -1.93
N GLN A 49 3.60 -17.72 -2.73
CA GLN A 49 2.73 -16.54 -2.66
C GLN A 49 1.50 -16.77 -1.78
N PHE A 50 1.16 -15.78 -0.99
CA PHE A 50 -0.19 -15.56 -0.49
C PHE A 50 -1.03 -14.91 -1.58
N SER A 51 -0.48 -13.87 -2.24
CA SER A 51 -1.09 -13.21 -3.40
C SER A 51 -0.01 -12.63 -4.33
N LEU A 52 -0.32 -12.58 -5.61
CA LEU A 52 0.36 -11.79 -6.62
C LEU A 52 -0.72 -11.08 -7.44
N SER A 53 -0.69 -9.75 -7.46
CA SER A 53 -1.70 -8.92 -8.11
C SER A 53 -1.04 -7.89 -9.03
N LEU A 54 -1.51 -7.78 -10.26
CA LEU A 54 -1.11 -6.70 -11.16
C LEU A 54 -1.76 -5.40 -10.70
N THR A 55 -0.98 -4.32 -10.63
CA THR A 55 -1.46 -3.02 -10.13
C THR A 55 -1.65 -1.97 -11.22
N GLY A 56 -0.97 -2.07 -12.33
CA GLY A 56 -1.21 -1.20 -13.48
C GLY A 56 0.00 -1.04 -14.40
N TRP A 57 -0.25 -0.45 -15.56
CA TRP A 57 0.76 -0.03 -16.52
C TRP A 57 1.27 1.37 -16.19
N ARG A 58 2.52 1.64 -16.58
CA ARG A 58 3.05 3.00 -16.66
C ARG A 58 2.38 3.76 -17.80
N GLU A 59 2.24 5.09 -17.67
CA GLU A 59 1.53 5.94 -18.64
C GLU A 59 2.11 5.83 -20.06
N ASP A 60 3.42 5.67 -20.18
CA ASP A 60 4.15 5.50 -21.45
C ASP A 60 4.28 4.03 -21.89
N SER A 61 3.62 3.11 -21.23
CA SER A 61 3.65 1.67 -21.48
C SER A 61 5.05 1.01 -21.36
N ARG A 62 6.04 1.70 -20.77
CA ARG A 62 7.42 1.16 -20.57
C ARG A 62 7.45 -0.08 -19.69
N GLY A 63 6.41 -0.29 -18.88
CA GLY A 63 6.33 -1.42 -17.97
C GLY A 63 5.02 -1.45 -17.19
N PHE A 64 4.83 -2.50 -16.46
CA PHE A 64 3.70 -2.66 -15.52
C PHE A 64 4.20 -3.04 -14.13
N THR A 65 3.40 -2.75 -13.13
CA THR A 65 3.72 -3.04 -11.73
C THR A 65 2.84 -4.16 -11.19
N PHE A 66 3.40 -4.89 -10.23
CA PHE A 66 2.68 -5.92 -9.47
C PHE A 66 3.05 -5.84 -8.00
N GLU A 67 2.18 -6.39 -7.18
CA GLU A 67 2.42 -6.57 -5.76
C GLU A 67 2.44 -8.06 -5.42
N PHE A 68 3.47 -8.47 -4.72
CA PHE A 68 3.66 -9.83 -4.24
C PHE A 68 3.67 -9.84 -2.71
N ASN A 69 2.80 -10.68 -2.14
CA ASN A 69 2.77 -10.95 -0.72
C ASN A 69 3.17 -12.42 -0.50
N ARG A 70 4.28 -12.63 0.16
CA ARG A 70 4.76 -13.97 0.48
C ARG A 70 3.83 -14.63 1.49
N ARG A 71 3.60 -15.93 1.36
CA ARG A 71 2.90 -16.70 2.37
C ARG A 71 3.67 -16.67 3.68
N GLY A 72 2.97 -16.39 4.78
CA GLY A 72 3.57 -16.07 6.08
C GLY A 72 3.73 -14.57 6.31
N HIS A 73 3.53 -13.73 5.27
CA HIS A 73 3.50 -12.26 5.37
C HIS A 73 4.76 -11.62 5.95
N GLN A 74 5.91 -12.26 5.73
CA GLN A 74 7.23 -11.76 6.17
C GLN A 74 7.97 -11.02 5.05
N GLN A 75 7.43 -11.02 3.83
CA GLN A 75 7.96 -10.26 2.71
C GLN A 75 6.82 -9.73 1.85
N TYR A 76 6.92 -8.45 1.47
CA TYR A 76 6.02 -7.79 0.56
C TYR A 76 6.83 -7.02 -0.49
N ILE A 77 6.60 -7.31 -1.75
CA ILE A 77 7.35 -6.73 -2.87
C ILE A 77 6.39 -5.91 -3.74
N VAL A 78 6.81 -4.71 -4.09
CA VAL A 78 6.28 -4.00 -5.25
C VAL A 78 7.30 -4.15 -6.36
N GLY A 79 6.97 -4.91 -7.39
CA GLY A 79 7.80 -5.15 -8.56
C GLY A 79 7.35 -4.34 -9.76
N GLU A 80 8.29 -4.01 -10.64
CA GLU A 80 8.04 -3.45 -11.96
C GLU A 80 8.68 -4.33 -13.02
N VAL A 81 7.91 -4.67 -14.04
CA VAL A 81 8.36 -5.43 -15.21
C VAL A 81 8.59 -4.46 -16.35
N ASN A 82 9.77 -4.48 -16.96
CA ASN A 82 10.04 -3.76 -18.18
C ASN A 82 9.36 -4.43 -19.38
N ALA A 83 8.53 -3.69 -20.12
CA ALA A 83 7.73 -4.24 -21.21
C ALA A 83 8.54 -4.70 -22.42
N GLN A 84 9.73 -4.17 -22.64
CA GLN A 84 10.55 -4.51 -23.81
C GLN A 84 11.34 -5.81 -23.64
N ASN A 85 11.82 -6.07 -22.41
CA ASN A 85 12.75 -7.17 -22.18
C ASN A 85 12.35 -8.13 -21.04
N GLY A 86 11.25 -7.86 -20.34
CA GLY A 86 10.75 -8.70 -19.26
C GLY A 86 11.54 -8.64 -17.96
N MET A 87 12.54 -7.77 -17.85
CA MET A 87 13.31 -7.62 -16.62
C MET A 87 12.43 -7.14 -15.47
N ILE A 88 12.56 -7.80 -14.33
CA ILE A 88 11.84 -7.44 -13.10
C ILE A 88 12.82 -6.72 -12.17
N ARG A 89 12.39 -5.59 -11.63
CA ARG A 89 13.09 -4.87 -10.55
C ARG A 89 12.15 -4.64 -9.39
N HIS A 90 12.69 -4.61 -8.18
CA HIS A 90 11.91 -4.30 -6.99
C HIS A 90 11.94 -2.79 -6.75
N LEU A 91 10.76 -2.18 -6.70
CA LEU A 91 10.56 -0.80 -6.28
C LEU A 91 10.50 -0.71 -4.76
N VAL A 92 9.90 -1.73 -4.13
CA VAL A 92 9.86 -1.93 -2.68
C VAL A 92 10.10 -3.40 -2.41
N ASP A 93 10.98 -3.71 -1.45
CA ASP A 93 11.14 -5.05 -0.87
C ASP A 93 11.08 -4.91 0.65
N GLU A 94 9.88 -5.00 1.18
CA GLU A 94 9.61 -4.91 2.61
C GLU A 94 9.79 -6.26 3.26
N LYS A 95 10.57 -6.34 4.33
CA LYS A 95 10.83 -7.57 5.08
C LYS A 95 10.60 -7.36 6.57
N SER A 96 10.10 -8.38 7.23
CA SER A 96 9.88 -8.42 8.67
C SER A 96 10.19 -9.82 9.20
N ASP A 97 10.80 -9.92 10.35
CA ASP A 97 11.01 -11.20 11.03
C ASP A 97 9.71 -11.77 11.59
N THR A 98 8.69 -10.96 11.72
CA THR A 98 7.39 -11.34 12.28
C THR A 98 6.28 -11.31 11.24
N PHE A 99 5.71 -10.13 10.97
CA PHE A 99 4.54 -9.97 10.14
C PHE A 99 4.49 -8.56 9.53
N ILE A 100 4.10 -8.47 8.27
CA ILE A 100 3.82 -7.20 7.59
C ILE A 100 2.32 -6.98 7.54
N SER A 101 1.84 -5.85 8.06
CA SER A 101 0.42 -5.48 8.04
C SER A 101 -0.05 -5.07 6.64
N TYR A 102 -0.10 -6.03 5.72
CA TYR A 102 -0.35 -5.84 4.30
C TYR A 102 -1.76 -5.28 3.99
N ILE A 103 -2.74 -5.51 4.87
CA ILE A 103 -4.13 -4.99 4.68
C ILE A 103 -4.16 -3.46 4.73
N ASN A 104 -3.22 -2.87 5.44
CA ASN A 104 -3.13 -1.43 5.67
C ASN A 104 -1.97 -0.78 4.89
N ASN A 105 -1.43 -1.47 3.90
CA ASN A 105 -0.40 -0.90 3.04
C ASN A 105 -0.94 0.34 2.32
N TYR A 106 -0.06 1.31 2.16
CA TYR A 106 -0.34 2.49 1.37
C TYR A 106 0.79 2.73 0.40
N ARG A 107 0.42 2.88 -0.86
CA ARG A 107 1.31 3.24 -1.97
C ARG A 107 0.70 4.39 -2.74
N TYR A 108 1.51 5.37 -3.07
CA TYR A 108 1.14 6.45 -3.98
C TYR A 108 2.33 6.75 -4.90
N ASP A 109 2.13 6.52 -6.18
CA ASP A 109 3.14 6.76 -7.21
C ASP A 109 3.09 8.23 -7.64
N LEU A 110 4.21 8.93 -7.51
CA LEU A 110 4.39 10.30 -7.97
C LEU A 110 5.06 10.29 -9.34
N ASN A 111 4.61 11.17 -10.25
CA ASN A 111 5.19 11.35 -11.57
C ASN A 111 5.38 10.00 -12.30
N ASP A 112 4.32 9.25 -12.42
CA ASP A 112 4.31 7.92 -13.06
C ASP A 112 5.35 6.95 -12.48
N GLY A 113 5.49 6.97 -11.14
CA GLY A 113 6.37 6.07 -10.41
C GLY A 113 7.85 6.47 -10.36
N MET A 114 8.19 7.71 -10.69
CA MET A 114 9.54 8.24 -10.46
C MET A 114 9.88 8.32 -8.98
N GLU A 115 8.87 8.49 -8.15
CA GLU A 115 8.95 8.39 -6.70
C GLU A 115 7.73 7.69 -6.16
N ILE A 116 7.88 7.06 -5.00
CA ILE A 116 6.79 6.33 -4.34
C ILE A 116 6.69 6.80 -2.89
N LEU A 117 5.49 7.18 -2.48
CA LEU A 117 5.16 7.33 -1.07
C LEU A 117 4.69 5.96 -0.56
N TRP A 118 5.40 5.43 0.40
CA TRP A 118 5.19 4.08 0.92
C TRP A 118 4.98 4.09 2.43
N MET A 119 4.02 3.31 2.91
CA MET A 119 3.80 3.11 4.34
C MET A 119 4.50 1.84 4.80
N SER A 120 5.35 1.95 5.83
CA SER A 120 6.20 0.88 6.33
C SER A 120 6.26 0.88 7.86
N GLU A 121 6.45 -0.31 8.43
CA GLU A 121 6.68 -0.52 9.88
C GLU A 121 8.15 -0.85 10.19
N ARG A 122 9.08 -0.55 9.26
CA ARG A 122 10.50 -0.92 9.33
C ARG A 122 11.28 -0.36 10.51
N ASP A 123 10.81 0.71 11.14
CA ASP A 123 11.42 1.31 12.33
C ASP A 123 10.69 0.94 13.64
N GLY A 124 9.76 -0.02 13.58
CA GLY A 124 8.95 -0.48 14.70
C GLY A 124 7.61 0.26 14.85
N TRP A 125 7.39 1.34 14.08
CA TRP A 125 6.15 2.12 14.02
C TRP A 125 5.69 2.27 12.58
N ARG A 126 4.39 2.48 12.37
CA ARG A 126 3.87 2.66 11.02
C ARG A 126 4.05 4.11 10.57
N HIS A 127 4.99 4.30 9.64
CA HIS A 127 5.37 5.61 9.12
C HIS A 127 5.38 5.67 7.60
N LEU A 128 5.41 6.89 7.06
CA LEU A 128 5.53 7.17 5.64
C LEU A 128 6.99 7.38 5.26
N TYR A 129 7.34 6.82 4.12
CA TYR A 129 8.66 6.89 3.50
C TYR A 129 8.54 7.36 2.05
N ARG A 130 9.54 8.09 1.59
CA ARG A 130 9.70 8.46 0.18
C ARG A 130 10.78 7.58 -0.43
N ILE A 131 10.43 6.90 -1.50
CA ILE A 131 11.30 5.93 -2.17
C ILE A 131 11.59 6.44 -3.58
N ASP A 132 12.84 6.28 -4.03
CA ASP A 132 13.22 6.53 -5.40
C ASP A 132 12.66 5.41 -6.29
N GLY A 133 11.81 5.78 -7.24
CA GLY A 133 11.14 4.81 -8.11
C GLY A 133 12.05 4.18 -9.17
N LYS A 134 13.31 4.66 -9.34
CA LYS A 134 14.29 4.06 -10.23
C LYS A 134 15.16 3.05 -9.51
N THR A 135 15.63 3.38 -8.31
CA THR A 135 16.60 2.56 -7.58
C THR A 135 15.93 1.65 -6.53
N GLY A 136 14.71 1.98 -6.06
CA GLY A 136 14.06 1.33 -4.92
C GLY A 136 14.64 1.77 -3.56
N GLU A 137 15.55 2.74 -3.54
CA GLU A 137 16.17 3.23 -2.31
C GLU A 137 15.27 4.23 -1.58
N VAL A 138 15.32 4.21 -0.25
CA VAL A 138 14.63 5.18 0.58
C VAL A 138 15.33 6.53 0.47
N LYS A 139 14.66 7.54 -0.08
CA LYS A 139 15.15 8.92 -0.14
C LYS A 139 15.12 9.58 1.25
N ASN A 140 14.01 9.45 1.93
CA ASN A 140 13.85 9.90 3.32
C ASN A 140 12.64 9.26 4.01
N GLN A 141 12.68 9.24 5.32
CA GLN A 141 11.51 8.99 6.17
C GLN A 141 10.73 10.30 6.32
N ILE A 142 9.43 10.26 6.02
CA ILE A 142 8.56 11.45 6.04
C ILE A 142 7.99 11.69 7.44
N THR A 143 7.49 10.64 8.09
CA THR A 143 6.96 10.71 9.46
C THR A 143 7.81 9.85 10.39
N ARG A 144 7.93 10.24 11.67
CA ARG A 144 8.75 9.51 12.65
C ARG A 144 8.25 9.74 14.07
N GLY A 145 8.57 8.83 14.97
CA GLY A 145 8.23 8.94 16.39
C GLY A 145 7.58 7.69 16.95
N GLU A 146 7.26 7.69 18.25
CA GLU A 146 6.59 6.57 18.92
C GLU A 146 5.06 6.66 18.76
N TRP A 147 4.57 6.73 17.53
CA TRP A 147 3.18 6.86 17.14
C TRP A 147 2.97 6.29 15.74
N VAL A 148 1.73 6.18 15.27
CA VAL A 148 1.40 5.52 14.00
C VAL A 148 0.60 6.39 13.05
N VAL A 149 0.92 6.35 11.77
CA VAL A 149 0.03 6.79 10.69
C VAL A 149 -1.09 5.76 10.54
N ARG A 150 -2.34 6.19 10.73
CA ARG A 150 -3.52 5.31 10.60
C ARG A 150 -3.97 5.19 9.16
N LYS A 151 -4.07 6.32 8.47
CA LYS A 151 -4.58 6.39 7.11
C LYS A 151 -4.13 7.69 6.44
N VAL A 152 -3.64 7.61 5.22
CA VAL A 152 -3.48 8.81 4.37
C VAL A 152 -4.85 9.23 3.84
N ILE A 153 -5.17 10.49 4.00
CA ILE A 153 -6.43 11.09 3.54
C ILE A 153 -6.28 11.59 2.10
N PHE A 154 -5.24 12.36 1.83
CA PHE A 154 -4.86 12.74 0.48
C PHE A 154 -3.41 13.21 0.40
N VAL A 155 -2.89 13.23 -0.82
CA VAL A 155 -1.57 13.75 -1.17
C VAL A 155 -1.76 14.98 -2.06
N ASP A 156 -1.20 16.10 -1.64
CA ASP A 156 -1.05 17.29 -2.47
C ASP A 156 0.31 17.27 -3.14
N ALA A 157 0.36 16.75 -4.35
CA ALA A 157 1.61 16.63 -5.10
C ALA A 157 2.16 18.01 -5.52
N GLY A 158 1.28 19.01 -5.75
CA GLY A 158 1.67 20.35 -6.12
C GLY A 158 2.38 21.10 -4.99
N GLN A 159 1.92 20.94 -3.77
CA GLN A 159 2.53 21.51 -2.56
C GLN A 159 3.55 20.57 -1.90
N GLN A 160 3.72 19.36 -2.41
CA GLN A 160 4.55 18.30 -1.82
C GLN A 160 4.18 18.00 -0.35
N ARG A 161 2.89 17.86 -0.07
CA ARG A 161 2.35 17.70 1.28
C ARG A 161 1.41 16.51 1.38
N ILE A 162 1.44 15.84 2.53
CA ILE A 162 0.57 14.69 2.83
C ILE A 162 -0.32 15.04 4.00
N TYR A 163 -1.60 14.68 3.89
CA TYR A 163 -2.59 14.81 4.94
C TYR A 163 -3.06 13.43 5.37
N PHE A 164 -3.06 13.17 6.67
CA PHE A 164 -3.28 11.84 7.19
C PHE A 164 -3.88 11.85 8.60
N MET A 165 -4.43 10.72 9.02
CA MET A 165 -4.82 10.47 10.41
C MET A 165 -3.67 9.76 11.13
N ALA A 166 -3.38 10.18 12.35
CA ALA A 166 -2.37 9.60 13.23
C ALA A 166 -2.97 9.22 14.58
N SER A 167 -2.38 8.25 15.28
CA SER A 167 -2.75 7.87 16.65
C SER A 167 -1.51 7.71 17.52
N GLY A 168 -1.65 8.00 18.83
CA GLY A 168 -0.55 7.89 19.79
C GLY A 168 0.39 9.09 19.79
N LEU A 169 0.01 10.23 19.20
CA LEU A 169 0.83 11.45 19.15
C LEU A 169 1.15 11.99 20.54
N ASN A 170 0.18 11.95 21.45
CA ASN A 170 0.34 12.44 22.81
C ASN A 170 0.23 11.28 23.80
N LYS A 171 1.30 11.06 24.59
CA LYS A 171 1.36 9.97 25.59
C LYS A 171 0.38 10.13 26.77
N LYS A 172 -0.25 11.30 26.92
CA LYS A 172 -1.23 11.59 27.99
C LYS A 172 -2.67 11.34 27.56
N GLU A 173 -2.88 10.94 26.33
CA GLU A 173 -4.19 10.68 25.73
C GLU A 173 -4.43 9.19 25.54
N ASP A 174 -5.68 8.84 25.23
CA ASP A 174 -6.01 7.51 24.75
C ASP A 174 -5.22 7.24 23.45
N PRO A 175 -4.37 6.20 23.37
CA PRO A 175 -3.57 5.90 22.20
C PRO A 175 -4.40 5.56 20.95
N TYR A 176 -5.70 5.33 21.08
CA TYR A 176 -6.62 5.10 19.97
C TYR A 176 -7.21 6.39 19.39
N ASN A 177 -7.10 7.52 20.08
CA ASN A 177 -7.53 8.81 19.53
C ASN A 177 -6.81 9.08 18.21
N GLN A 178 -7.55 9.55 17.22
CA GLN A 178 -7.05 9.85 15.91
C GLN A 178 -7.03 11.37 15.71
N HIS A 179 -5.88 11.88 15.30
CA HIS A 179 -5.65 13.29 14.98
C HIS A 179 -5.45 13.47 13.48
N TYR A 180 -5.97 14.55 12.94
CA TYR A 180 -5.75 14.94 11.55
C TYR A 180 -4.49 15.77 11.43
N CYS A 181 -3.54 15.28 10.65
CA CYS A 181 -2.21 15.85 10.56
C CYS A 181 -1.81 16.13 9.13
N CYS A 182 -0.79 16.97 8.96
CA CYS A 182 -0.10 17.13 7.69
C CYS A 182 1.41 17.21 7.87
N VAL A 183 2.14 16.91 6.79
CA VAL A 183 3.62 16.94 6.75
C VAL A 183 4.08 17.12 5.31
N ASN A 184 5.22 17.79 5.11
CA ASN A 184 5.85 17.89 3.79
C ASN A 184 6.54 16.57 3.39
N PHE A 185 6.75 16.33 2.10
CA PHE A 185 7.41 15.12 1.59
C PHE A 185 8.84 14.91 2.12
N ASP A 186 9.53 15.96 2.50
CA ASP A 186 10.86 15.91 3.10
C ASP A 186 10.85 15.62 4.61
N GLY A 187 9.66 15.53 5.21
CA GLY A 187 9.47 15.30 6.65
C GLY A 187 9.46 16.57 7.50
N THR A 188 9.59 17.74 6.89
CA THR A 188 9.46 19.02 7.60
C THR A 188 8.00 19.46 7.70
N GLY A 189 7.72 20.48 8.49
CA GLY A 189 6.41 21.12 8.55
C GLY A 189 5.29 20.22 9.08
N PHE A 190 5.62 19.24 9.94
CA PHE A 190 4.59 18.46 10.62
C PHE A 190 3.69 19.36 11.45
N GLN A 191 2.38 19.17 11.31
CA GLN A 191 1.35 19.89 12.06
C GLN A 191 0.24 18.92 12.46
N ASP A 192 -0.15 18.97 13.73
CA ASP A 192 -1.43 18.43 14.19
C ASP A 192 -2.49 19.51 13.97
N LEU A 193 -3.48 19.22 13.15
CA LEU A 193 -4.56 20.15 12.78
C LEU A 193 -5.79 20.05 13.70
N THR A 194 -5.82 19.02 14.56
CA THR A 194 -6.90 18.76 15.54
C THR A 194 -6.28 18.39 16.90
N PRO A 195 -5.66 19.38 17.59
CA PRO A 195 -4.83 19.13 18.78
C PRO A 195 -5.60 18.83 20.08
N GLU A 196 -6.93 18.87 20.06
CA GLU A 196 -7.76 18.58 21.22
C GLU A 196 -7.69 17.10 21.59
N ASN A 197 -7.70 16.78 22.89
CA ASN A 197 -7.70 15.40 23.40
C ASN A 197 -9.05 14.72 23.14
N ALA A 198 -9.22 14.20 21.93
CA ALA A 198 -10.42 13.52 21.48
C ALA A 198 -10.13 12.61 20.27
N ASN A 199 -11.10 11.77 19.92
CA ASN A 199 -11.06 11.04 18.67
C ASN A 199 -11.72 11.87 17.55
N HIS A 200 -10.92 12.28 16.56
CA HIS A 200 -11.34 13.19 15.49
C HIS A 200 -11.77 12.46 14.22
N LYS A 201 -12.81 12.97 13.59
CA LYS A 201 -13.28 12.56 12.27
C LYS A 201 -13.47 13.80 11.39
N VAL A 202 -12.65 13.93 10.37
CA VAL A 202 -12.67 15.08 9.48
C VAL A 202 -13.46 14.81 8.21
N ILE A 203 -14.19 15.84 7.76
CA ILE A 203 -14.92 15.86 6.49
C ILE A 203 -14.41 17.06 5.70
N LEU A 204 -13.77 16.80 4.57
CA LEU A 204 -13.16 17.83 3.73
C LEU A 204 -14.18 18.45 2.78
N SER A 205 -14.01 19.76 2.46
CA SER A 205 -14.66 20.40 1.32
C SER A 205 -14.17 19.76 0.00
N LYS A 206 -14.92 19.97 -1.09
CA LYS A 206 -14.56 19.39 -2.41
C LYS A 206 -13.19 19.86 -2.91
N ASP A 207 -12.86 21.13 -2.69
CA ASP A 207 -11.59 21.74 -3.05
C ASP A 207 -10.48 21.53 -1.99
N ARG A 208 -10.83 20.89 -0.85
CA ARG A 208 -9.94 20.59 0.29
C ARG A 208 -9.39 21.83 1.00
N SER A 209 -9.98 23.00 0.78
CA SER A 209 -9.57 24.24 1.44
C SER A 209 -10.07 24.33 2.89
N TYR A 210 -11.11 23.57 3.22
CA TYR A 210 -11.73 23.54 4.54
C TYR A 210 -12.00 22.10 4.98
N PHE A 211 -12.08 21.90 6.28
CA PHE A 211 -12.63 20.68 6.86
C PHE A 211 -13.57 20.99 8.02
N VAL A 212 -14.52 20.11 8.23
CA VAL A 212 -15.33 20.05 9.44
C VAL A 212 -14.77 18.92 10.30
N ASP A 213 -14.50 19.21 11.55
CA ASP A 213 -14.12 18.22 12.54
C ASP A 213 -15.32 17.82 13.40
N VAL A 214 -15.52 16.51 13.55
CA VAL A 214 -16.50 15.93 14.45
C VAL A 214 -15.72 15.07 15.43
N TYR A 215 -15.73 15.44 16.70
CA TYR A 215 -14.91 14.76 17.72
C TYR A 215 -15.74 14.36 18.95
N SER A 216 -15.29 13.36 19.69
CA SER A 216 -15.91 12.83 20.90
C SER A 216 -14.88 12.26 21.87
#